data_c05bd4b9686dce67ab248065fd5fd133
#
_entry.id   c05bd4b9686dce67ab248065fd5fd133
#
_cell.length_a   1.000
_cell.length_b   1.000
_cell.length_c   1.000
_cell.angle_alpha   90.00
_cell.angle_beta   90.00
_cell.angle_gamma   90.00
#
_symmetry.space_group_name_H-M   'P 1'
#
loop_
_entity.id
_entity.type
_entity.pdbx_description
1 polymer ?
#
loop_
_entity_poly.entity_id
_entity_poly.type
_entity_poly.pdbx_seq_one_letter_code
_entity_poly.pdbx_strand_id
1 'polypeptide(L)'
;MANSKIALQLSTREGFEVKVSEALHAGIPIIASRTGGIPLQVQHGKSGYLCDVGDNGRVAGHLYDLYTDDKLYEAMSSFARKNVSDEVGTVGNAAAWLYLAVMYSRGEKIKPHGQWINDLLRKETAQPYKVGEPKLPRDGLAVVG
;
A
#
# COMPACT_ATOMS: atom_id res chain seq x y z
N MET A 1 -6.44 13.22 -9.90
CA MET A 1 -7.32 12.21 -9.26
C MET A 1 -8.67 12.76 -8.75
N ALA A 2 -8.82 14.06 -8.53
CA ALA A 2 -10.04 14.62 -7.89
C ALA A 2 -11.40 14.29 -8.55
N ASN A 3 -11.42 13.88 -9.81
CA ASN A 3 -12.65 13.57 -10.55
C ASN A 3 -12.73 12.11 -11.02
N SER A 4 -11.91 11.21 -10.47
CA SER A 4 -11.92 9.80 -10.85
C SER A 4 -12.71 8.99 -9.83
N LYS A 5 -13.67 8.17 -10.30
CA LYS A 5 -14.41 7.23 -9.43
C LYS A 5 -13.57 5.98 -9.10
N ILE A 6 -12.82 5.48 -10.06
CA ILE A 6 -12.01 4.25 -9.95
C ILE A 6 -10.64 4.52 -10.57
N ALA A 7 -9.58 3.99 -9.95
CA ALA A 7 -8.24 4.03 -10.51
C ALA A 7 -7.85 2.67 -11.10
N LEU A 8 -7.11 2.68 -12.20
CA LEU A 8 -6.56 1.48 -12.83
C LEU A 8 -5.03 1.55 -12.82
N GLN A 9 -4.37 0.45 -12.39
CA GLN A 9 -2.92 0.29 -12.46
C GLN A 9 -2.59 -1.10 -13.00
N LEU A 10 -2.56 -1.21 -14.33
CA LEU A 10 -2.49 -2.48 -15.05
C LEU A 10 -1.11 -2.78 -15.64
N SER A 11 -0.06 -2.28 -15.01
CA SER A 11 1.31 -2.51 -15.44
C SER A 11 1.71 -3.98 -15.35
N THR A 12 2.57 -4.42 -16.26
CA THR A 12 3.13 -5.78 -16.25
C THR A 12 4.30 -5.92 -15.27
N ARG A 13 4.98 -4.81 -14.97
CA ARG A 13 6.08 -4.71 -14.01
C ARG A 13 6.02 -3.38 -13.29
N GLU A 14 6.20 -3.42 -11.99
CA GLU A 14 6.29 -2.22 -11.15
C GLU A 14 7.29 -2.41 -10.02
N GLY A 15 7.82 -1.27 -9.53
CA GLY A 15 8.46 -1.19 -8.23
C GLY A 15 7.40 -1.13 -7.13
N PHE A 16 7.31 -0.02 -6.43
CA PHE A 16 6.32 0.20 -5.38
C PHE A 16 5.01 0.81 -5.92
N GLU A 17 5.07 1.71 -6.92
CA GLU A 17 3.96 2.45 -7.53
C GLU A 17 3.17 3.32 -6.53
N VAL A 18 3.75 4.48 -6.22
CA VAL A 18 3.20 5.44 -5.24
C VAL A 18 1.78 5.92 -5.59
N LYS A 19 1.42 5.97 -6.87
CA LYS A 19 0.06 6.36 -7.31
C LYS A 19 -1.04 5.46 -6.74
N VAL A 20 -0.71 4.21 -6.43
CA VAL A 20 -1.64 3.29 -5.77
C VAL A 20 -1.99 3.81 -4.38
N SER A 21 -0.98 4.14 -3.57
CA SER A 21 -1.18 4.73 -2.24
C SER A 21 -1.90 6.07 -2.32
N GLU A 22 -1.56 6.92 -3.29
CA GLU A 22 -2.24 8.22 -3.49
C GLU A 22 -3.73 8.04 -3.80
N ALA A 23 -4.09 7.06 -4.65
CA ALA A 23 -5.50 6.74 -4.92
C ALA A 23 -6.22 6.27 -3.65
N LEU A 24 -5.60 5.37 -2.87
CA LEU A 24 -6.17 4.86 -1.64
C LEU A 24 -6.36 5.97 -0.59
N HIS A 25 -5.38 6.88 -0.42
CA HIS A 25 -5.50 8.04 0.46
C HIS A 25 -6.65 8.97 0.04
N ALA A 26 -6.86 9.13 -1.26
CA ALA A 26 -8.01 9.88 -1.79
C ALA A 26 -9.35 9.14 -1.62
N GLY A 27 -9.34 7.88 -1.16
CA GLY A 27 -10.52 7.03 -1.06
C GLY A 27 -11.02 6.57 -2.42
N ILE A 28 -10.13 6.45 -3.41
CA ILE A 28 -10.45 5.97 -4.75
C ILE A 28 -10.10 4.48 -4.81
N PRO A 29 -11.09 3.58 -4.91
CA PRO A 29 -10.84 2.16 -5.10
C PRO A 29 -9.99 1.92 -6.34
N ILE A 30 -9.05 0.97 -6.24
CA ILE A 30 -8.14 0.68 -7.33
C ILE A 30 -8.30 -0.74 -7.83
N ILE A 31 -8.21 -0.94 -9.15
CA ILE A 31 -8.05 -2.25 -9.76
C ILE A 31 -6.63 -2.30 -10.33
N ALA A 32 -5.82 -3.20 -9.84
CA ALA A 32 -4.40 -3.22 -10.15
C ALA A 32 -3.88 -4.62 -10.45
N SER A 33 -2.80 -4.68 -11.23
CA SER A 33 -2.07 -5.92 -11.46
C SER A 33 -1.36 -6.40 -10.20
N ARG A 34 -1.35 -7.71 -9.97
CA ARG A 34 -0.60 -8.36 -8.89
C ARG A 34 0.88 -8.44 -9.26
N THR A 35 1.59 -7.29 -9.18
CA THR A 35 3.00 -7.20 -9.55
C THR A 35 3.76 -6.21 -8.66
N GLY A 36 5.05 -6.44 -8.45
CA GLY A 36 5.91 -5.57 -7.67
C GLY A 36 5.41 -5.33 -6.24
N GLY A 37 5.48 -4.08 -5.79
CA GLY A 37 5.01 -3.64 -4.48
C GLY A 37 3.52 -3.31 -4.39
N ILE A 38 2.74 -3.46 -5.47
CA ILE A 38 1.30 -3.18 -5.47
C ILE A 38 0.53 -4.06 -4.46
N PRO A 39 0.79 -5.39 -4.35
CA PRO A 39 0.12 -6.23 -3.37
C PRO A 39 0.37 -5.84 -1.90
N LEU A 40 1.43 -5.07 -1.62
CA LEU A 40 1.69 -4.54 -0.29
C LEU A 40 0.77 -3.38 0.08
N GLN A 41 0.14 -2.75 -0.91
CA GLN A 41 -0.66 -1.54 -0.72
C GLN A 41 -2.16 -1.84 -0.77
N VAL A 42 -2.57 -2.77 -1.64
CA VAL A 42 -3.98 -3.07 -1.91
C VAL A 42 -4.43 -4.29 -1.11
N GLN A 43 -5.42 -4.10 -0.25
CA GLN A 43 -6.14 -5.20 0.38
C GLN A 43 -7.25 -5.67 -0.57
N HIS A 44 -7.01 -6.82 -1.22
CA HIS A 44 -7.93 -7.38 -2.22
C HIS A 44 -9.34 -7.55 -1.68
N GLY A 45 -10.33 -7.02 -2.38
CA GLY A 45 -11.74 -7.06 -2.01
C GLY A 45 -12.15 -6.07 -0.90
N LYS A 46 -11.20 -5.28 -0.36
CA LYS A 46 -11.48 -4.29 0.70
C LYS A 46 -11.14 -2.87 0.29
N SER A 47 -9.92 -2.60 -0.17
CA SER A 47 -9.50 -1.28 -0.63
C SER A 47 -9.40 -1.18 -2.16
N GLY A 48 -9.52 -2.30 -2.85
CA GLY A 48 -9.42 -2.42 -4.29
C GLY A 48 -9.36 -3.88 -4.70
N TYR A 49 -9.07 -4.13 -5.96
CA TYR A 49 -8.92 -5.47 -6.50
C TYR A 49 -7.54 -5.69 -7.10
N LEU A 50 -6.97 -6.86 -6.84
CA LEU A 50 -5.74 -7.34 -7.45
C LEU A 50 -6.08 -8.41 -8.48
N CYS A 51 -5.69 -8.19 -9.72
CA CYS A 51 -5.87 -9.13 -10.84
C CYS A 51 -4.50 -9.64 -11.30
N ASP A 52 -4.47 -10.82 -11.87
CA ASP A 52 -3.25 -11.32 -12.50
C ASP A 52 -2.92 -10.48 -13.75
N VAL A 53 -1.64 -10.37 -14.07
CA VAL A 53 -1.20 -9.58 -15.22
C VAL A 53 -1.84 -10.13 -16.49
N GLY A 54 -2.54 -9.28 -17.22
CA GLY A 54 -3.22 -9.64 -18.47
C GLY A 54 -4.63 -10.23 -18.29
N ASP A 55 -5.13 -10.40 -17.07
CA ASP A 55 -6.51 -10.87 -16.83
C ASP A 55 -7.52 -9.72 -17.02
N ASN A 56 -7.68 -9.34 -18.27
CA ASN A 56 -8.60 -8.27 -18.66
C ASN A 56 -10.07 -8.59 -18.35
N GLY A 57 -10.42 -9.87 -18.31
CA GLY A 57 -11.78 -10.31 -17.97
C GLY A 57 -12.15 -9.96 -16.54
N ARG A 58 -11.28 -10.28 -15.59
CA ARG A 58 -11.49 -9.90 -14.17
C ARG A 58 -11.45 -8.40 -13.96
N VAL A 59 -10.53 -7.69 -14.63
CA VAL A 59 -10.47 -6.22 -14.59
C VAL A 59 -11.80 -5.62 -15.02
N ALA A 60 -12.35 -6.07 -16.15
CA ALA A 60 -13.63 -5.59 -16.66
C ALA A 60 -14.80 -5.90 -15.71
N GLY A 61 -14.85 -7.11 -15.14
CA GLY A 61 -15.85 -7.50 -14.14
C GLY A 61 -15.82 -6.60 -12.91
N HIS A 62 -14.65 -6.43 -12.29
CA HIS A 62 -14.50 -5.56 -11.12
C HIS A 62 -14.78 -4.08 -11.42
N LEU A 63 -14.44 -3.64 -12.62
CA LEU A 63 -14.77 -2.28 -13.06
C LEU A 63 -16.28 -2.09 -13.16
N TYR A 64 -16.97 -3.06 -13.76
CA TYR A 64 -18.42 -3.06 -13.86
C TYR A 64 -19.09 -3.05 -12.48
N ASP A 65 -18.66 -3.94 -11.57
CA ASP A 65 -19.20 -4.04 -10.21
C ASP A 65 -19.04 -2.72 -9.46
N LEU A 66 -17.83 -2.15 -9.45
CA LEU A 66 -17.58 -0.87 -8.77
C LEU A 66 -18.28 0.33 -9.41
N TYR A 67 -18.59 0.24 -10.70
CA TYR A 67 -19.29 1.32 -11.39
C TYR A 67 -20.79 1.29 -11.16
N THR A 68 -21.38 0.09 -11.04
CA THR A 68 -22.83 -0.12 -10.97
C THR A 68 -23.36 -0.33 -9.55
N ASP A 69 -22.52 -0.79 -8.60
CA ASP A 69 -22.91 -0.98 -7.20
C ASP A 69 -22.31 0.14 -6.32
N ASP A 70 -23.13 1.16 -6.05
CA ASP A 70 -22.71 2.30 -5.23
C ASP A 70 -22.43 1.88 -3.77
N LYS A 71 -23.10 0.85 -3.23
CA LYS A 71 -22.85 0.37 -1.85
C LYS A 71 -21.47 -0.29 -1.76
N LEU A 72 -21.13 -1.11 -2.72
CA LEU A 72 -19.80 -1.74 -2.83
C LEU A 72 -18.72 -0.66 -2.97
N TYR A 73 -18.95 0.31 -3.86
CA TYR A 73 -18.04 1.44 -4.06
C TYR A 73 -17.80 2.22 -2.77
N GLU A 74 -18.85 2.65 -2.09
CA GLU A 74 -18.75 3.45 -0.85
C GLU A 74 -18.06 2.69 0.28
N ALA A 75 -18.37 1.41 0.44
CA ALA A 75 -17.70 0.54 1.42
C ALA A 75 -16.19 0.46 1.14
N MET A 76 -15.82 0.22 -0.11
CA MET A 76 -14.42 0.09 -0.52
C MET A 76 -13.67 1.42 -0.45
N SER A 77 -14.29 2.52 -0.86
CA SER A 77 -13.76 3.88 -0.77
C SER A 77 -13.50 4.28 0.69
N SER A 78 -14.47 4.06 1.56
CA SER A 78 -14.34 4.34 3.00
C SER A 78 -13.25 3.49 3.65
N PHE A 79 -13.18 2.20 3.30
CA PHE A 79 -12.15 1.31 3.81
C PHE A 79 -10.76 1.75 3.33
N ALA A 80 -10.58 2.04 2.05
CA ALA A 80 -9.32 2.50 1.48
C ALA A 80 -8.79 3.71 2.25
N ARG A 81 -9.62 4.75 2.39
CA ARG A 81 -9.24 6.00 3.06
C ARG A 81 -8.81 5.81 4.53
N LYS A 82 -9.43 4.87 5.24
CA LYS A 82 -9.16 4.63 6.66
C LYS A 82 -8.00 3.67 6.91
N ASN A 83 -7.64 2.85 5.93
CA ASN A 83 -6.72 1.72 6.13
C ASN A 83 -5.47 1.77 5.25
N VAL A 84 -5.21 2.90 4.59
CA VAL A 84 -3.92 3.09 3.92
C VAL A 84 -2.84 3.39 4.95
N SER A 85 -1.69 2.74 4.82
CA SER A 85 -0.60 2.90 5.78
C SER A 85 0.15 4.22 5.58
N ASP A 86 0.39 4.94 6.68
CA ASP A 86 1.25 6.13 6.68
C ASP A 86 2.72 5.81 6.38
N GLU A 87 3.14 4.55 6.49
CA GLU A 87 4.51 4.12 6.18
C GLU A 87 4.91 4.42 4.74
N VAL A 88 3.95 4.46 3.83
CA VAL A 88 4.15 4.80 2.41
C VAL A 88 3.83 6.27 2.10
N GLY A 89 3.35 7.01 3.08
CA GLY A 89 3.14 8.44 2.99
C GLY A 89 4.44 9.23 3.11
N THR A 90 4.38 10.53 2.79
CA THR A 90 5.54 11.42 2.85
C THR A 90 6.20 11.43 4.22
N VAL A 91 5.40 11.51 5.29
CA VAL A 91 5.91 11.60 6.67
C VAL A 91 6.56 10.29 7.11
N GLY A 92 5.91 9.15 6.92
CA GLY A 92 6.45 7.84 7.29
C GLY A 92 7.71 7.49 6.51
N ASN A 93 7.74 7.82 5.22
CA ASN A 93 8.93 7.60 4.38
C ASN A 93 10.09 8.50 4.81
N ALA A 94 9.85 9.81 5.03
CA ALA A 94 10.87 10.74 5.50
C ALA A 94 11.41 10.33 6.88
N ALA A 95 10.58 9.87 7.80
CA ALA A 95 11.00 9.38 9.09
C ALA A 95 11.91 8.15 8.99
N ALA A 96 11.60 7.21 8.09
CA ALA A 96 12.44 6.03 7.83
C ALA A 96 13.82 6.43 7.28
N TRP A 97 13.87 7.35 6.33
CA TRP A 97 15.14 7.87 5.79
C TRP A 97 15.96 8.62 6.84
N LEU A 98 15.32 9.46 7.64
CA LEU A 98 16.00 10.17 8.73
C LEU A 98 16.59 9.19 9.75
N TYR A 99 15.83 8.16 10.12
CA TYR A 99 16.31 7.09 11.01
C TYR A 99 17.57 6.43 10.45
N LEU A 100 17.54 6.02 9.18
CA LEU A 100 18.70 5.44 8.51
C LEU A 100 19.91 6.39 8.54
N ALA A 101 19.71 7.66 8.19
CA ALA A 101 20.76 8.65 8.19
C ALA A 101 21.39 8.84 9.58
N VAL A 102 20.58 8.91 10.62
CA VAL A 102 21.04 9.02 12.02
C VAL A 102 21.84 7.80 12.45
N MET A 103 21.35 6.58 12.17
CA MET A 103 22.04 5.35 12.55
C MET A 103 23.40 5.25 11.86
N TYR A 104 23.45 5.49 10.55
CA TYR A 104 24.71 5.45 9.80
C TYR A 104 25.68 6.57 10.21
N SER A 105 25.21 7.75 10.57
CA SER A 105 26.07 8.84 11.08
C SER A 105 26.73 8.49 12.42
N ARG A 106 26.12 7.63 13.21
CA ARG A 106 26.67 7.09 14.46
C ARG A 106 27.61 5.91 14.24
N GLY A 107 27.84 5.50 13.00
CA GLY A 107 28.63 4.31 12.66
C GLY A 107 27.90 2.98 12.86
N GLU A 108 26.62 3.02 13.14
CA GLU A 108 25.81 1.83 13.31
C GLU A 108 25.40 1.27 11.94
N LYS A 109 25.62 -0.04 11.76
CA LYS A 109 25.21 -0.74 10.54
C LYS A 109 23.90 -1.48 10.79
N ILE A 110 22.84 -1.02 10.17
CA ILE A 110 21.56 -1.72 10.19
C ILE A 110 21.68 -2.99 9.32
N LYS A 111 21.50 -4.14 9.94
CA LYS A 111 21.47 -5.43 9.24
C LYS A 111 20.00 -5.78 9.01
N PRO A 112 19.53 -5.80 7.76
CA PRO A 112 18.12 -6.05 7.44
C PRO A 112 17.80 -7.55 7.53
N HIS A 113 17.70 -8.10 8.71
CA HIS A 113 17.30 -9.49 8.91
C HIS A 113 15.81 -9.75 8.67
N GLY A 114 15.26 -9.21 7.57
CA GLY A 114 13.84 -9.30 7.26
C GLY A 114 12.95 -8.35 8.09
N GLN A 115 13.54 -7.46 8.87
CA GLN A 115 12.80 -6.45 9.64
C GLN A 115 12.48 -5.23 8.79
N TRP A 116 11.31 -4.66 9.00
CA TRP A 116 10.92 -3.41 8.37
C TRP A 116 11.60 -2.23 9.05
N ILE A 117 12.08 -1.27 8.27
CA ILE A 117 12.74 -0.05 8.79
C ILE A 117 11.82 0.72 9.73
N ASN A 118 10.53 0.79 9.40
CA ASN A 118 9.55 1.45 10.26
C ASN A 118 9.38 0.77 11.61
N ASP A 119 9.49 -0.56 11.67
CA ASP A 119 9.43 -1.30 12.95
C ASP A 119 10.69 -1.02 13.80
N LEU A 120 11.87 -0.95 13.16
CA LEU A 120 13.11 -0.58 13.84
C LEU A 120 13.05 0.85 14.37
N LEU A 121 12.63 1.81 13.54
CA LEU A 121 12.41 3.20 13.94
C LEU A 121 11.48 3.30 15.15
N ARG A 122 10.33 2.64 15.10
CA ARG A 122 9.33 2.66 16.17
C ARG A 122 9.86 2.08 17.47
N LYS A 123 10.67 1.03 17.39
CA LYS A 123 11.34 0.42 18.54
C LYS A 123 12.36 1.39 19.16
N GLU A 124 13.20 2.01 18.34
CA GLU A 124 14.25 2.95 18.79
C GLU A 124 13.66 4.20 19.46
N THR A 125 12.58 4.73 18.89
CA THR A 125 11.92 5.95 19.40
C THR A 125 10.92 5.69 20.52
N ALA A 126 10.76 4.43 20.97
CA ALA A 126 9.75 4.01 21.94
C ALA A 126 8.31 4.46 21.56
N GLN A 127 8.02 4.51 20.27
CA GLN A 127 6.71 4.87 19.73
C GLN A 127 6.06 3.67 19.03
N PRO A 128 5.56 2.68 19.76
CA PRO A 128 4.96 1.50 19.15
C PRO A 128 3.71 1.88 18.32
N TYR A 129 3.36 1.04 17.37
CA TYR A 129 2.11 1.19 16.64
C TYR A 129 0.92 1.16 17.60
N LYS A 130 -0.02 2.05 17.38
CA LYS A 130 -1.29 2.05 18.11
C LYS A 130 -2.15 0.88 17.66
N VAL A 131 -3.00 0.39 18.54
CA VAL A 131 -3.97 -0.65 18.20
C VAL A 131 -4.87 -0.14 17.06
N GLY A 132 -4.95 -0.91 15.97
CA GLY A 132 -5.73 -0.55 14.78
C GLY A 132 -5.05 0.45 13.84
N GLU A 133 -3.83 0.91 14.13
CA GLU A 133 -3.06 1.76 13.21
C GLU A 133 -2.74 0.96 11.93
N PRO A 134 -3.09 1.49 10.74
CA PRO A 134 -2.75 0.84 9.49
C PRO A 134 -1.24 0.76 9.28
N LYS A 135 -0.77 -0.40 8.87
CA LYS A 135 0.63 -0.61 8.50
C LYS A 135 0.72 -1.53 7.29
N LEU A 136 1.86 -1.52 6.62
CA LEU A 136 2.10 -2.44 5.51
C LEU A 136 1.96 -3.89 5.99
N PRO A 137 1.43 -4.79 5.15
CA PRO A 137 1.37 -6.21 5.47
C PRO A 137 2.76 -6.73 5.85
N ARG A 138 2.87 -7.39 7.01
CA ARG A 138 4.11 -8.00 7.50
C ARG A 138 4.18 -9.49 7.16
N ASP A 139 3.00 -10.09 7.00
CA ASP A 139 2.85 -11.51 6.72
C ASP A 139 2.83 -11.73 5.21
N GLY A 140 3.65 -12.65 4.73
CA GLY A 140 3.56 -13.14 3.35
C GLY A 140 4.24 -12.31 2.28
N LEU A 141 5.30 -11.57 2.60
CA LEU A 141 6.32 -11.30 1.59
C LEU A 141 6.97 -12.64 1.23
N ALA A 142 6.27 -13.45 0.44
CA ALA A 142 6.94 -14.40 -0.39
C ALA A 142 7.90 -13.55 -1.24
N VAL A 143 9.18 -13.65 -0.91
CA VAL A 143 10.25 -13.13 -1.75
C VAL A 143 10.02 -13.79 -3.10
N VAL A 144 9.38 -13.08 -4.01
CA VAL A 144 9.34 -13.49 -5.41
C VAL A 144 10.76 -13.30 -5.88
N GLY A 145 11.48 -14.41 -5.90
CA GLY A 145 12.82 -14.50 -6.45
C GLY A 145 12.87 -14.15 -7.94
#